data_5e3cbf10ca871426b004cb26117e06ae
#
_entry.id   5e3cbf10ca871426b004cb26117e06ae
#
_cell.length_a   1.000
_cell.length_b   1.000
_cell.length_c   1.000
_cell.angle_alpha   90.00
_cell.angle_beta   90.00
_cell.angle_gamma   90.00
#
_symmetry.space_group_name_H-M   'P 1'
#
loop_
_entity.id
_entity.type
_entity.pdbx_description
1 polymer ?
#
loop_
_entity_poly.entity_id
_entity_poly.type
_entity_poly.pdbx_seq_one_letter_code
_entity_poly.pdbx_strand_id
1 'polypeptide(L)'
;MSATADTSPAPSAAVITEPLPDLQLQLLIQLLDEDPRSSLPLTLTHPGGLLHGDVIGHEQWKAEWARSLRQVEGEGANLLAEFPETVDQGVRELRADEDAETARLPRWIHLRDVTLVVGAMTPVSLPLWRGRLADVSGWALGRPQ
;
A
#
# COMPACT_ATOMS: atom_id res chain seq x y z
N MET A 1 -15.57 -20.15 55.19
CA MET A 1 -16.14 -20.04 53.84
C MET A 1 -15.21 -19.20 52.98
N SER A 2 -14.43 -19.84 52.15
CA SER A 2 -13.57 -19.15 51.20
C SER A 2 -14.42 -18.78 49.97
N ALA A 3 -14.60 -17.49 49.76
CA ALA A 3 -15.17 -17.01 48.52
C ALA A 3 -14.13 -17.29 47.42
N THR A 4 -14.44 -18.22 46.53
CA THR A 4 -13.68 -18.39 45.29
C THR A 4 -13.95 -17.16 44.46
N ALA A 5 -12.96 -16.27 44.37
CA ALA A 5 -13.01 -15.21 43.38
C ALA A 5 -13.09 -15.87 42.00
N ASP A 6 -14.15 -15.57 41.30
CA ASP A 6 -14.31 -15.99 39.90
C ASP A 6 -13.22 -15.28 39.09
N THR A 7 -12.10 -15.95 38.86
CA THR A 7 -11.06 -15.49 37.97
C THR A 7 -11.39 -15.89 36.53
N SER A 8 -12.57 -15.50 36.06
CA SER A 8 -12.84 -15.53 34.63
C SER A 8 -11.82 -14.62 33.94
N PRO A 9 -10.99 -15.11 33.03
CA PRO A 9 -10.10 -14.23 32.30
C PRO A 9 -10.95 -13.18 31.58
N ALA A 10 -10.54 -11.91 31.72
CA ALA A 10 -11.15 -10.85 30.94
C ALA A 10 -11.23 -11.29 29.48
N PRO A 11 -12.36 -11.05 28.78
CA PRO A 11 -12.44 -11.40 27.37
C PRO A 11 -11.24 -10.79 26.66
N SER A 12 -10.37 -11.65 26.11
CA SER A 12 -9.26 -11.19 25.30
C SER A 12 -9.82 -10.32 24.20
N ALA A 13 -9.37 -9.06 24.12
CA ALA A 13 -9.66 -8.22 22.97
C ALA A 13 -9.35 -9.03 21.72
N ALA A 14 -10.27 -9.03 20.75
CA ALA A 14 -10.07 -9.73 19.49
C ALA A 14 -8.73 -9.25 18.90
N VAL A 15 -7.73 -10.13 18.90
CA VAL A 15 -6.44 -9.85 18.27
C VAL A 15 -6.65 -10.01 16.79
N ILE A 16 -6.71 -8.91 16.06
CA ILE A 16 -6.67 -8.95 14.61
C ILE A 16 -5.23 -9.28 14.24
N THR A 17 -4.97 -10.52 13.87
CA THR A 17 -3.68 -10.94 13.36
C THR A 17 -3.65 -10.66 11.86
N GLU A 18 -2.99 -9.58 11.46
CA GLU A 18 -2.62 -9.38 10.08
C GLU A 18 -1.27 -10.06 9.82
N PRO A 19 -1.06 -10.65 8.62
CA PRO A 19 0.28 -11.09 8.24
C PRO A 19 1.26 -9.92 8.32
N LEU A 20 2.44 -10.17 8.84
CA LEU A 20 3.48 -9.13 8.87
C LEU A 20 3.99 -8.89 7.45
N PRO A 21 4.05 -7.63 7.00
CA PRO A 21 4.68 -7.30 5.73
C PRO A 21 6.18 -7.66 5.73
N ASP A 22 6.72 -7.94 4.56
CA ASP A 22 8.15 -8.12 4.37
C ASP A 22 8.89 -6.82 4.71
N LEU A 23 9.75 -6.87 5.72
CA LEU A 23 10.50 -5.71 6.19
C LEU A 23 11.43 -5.16 5.12
N GLN A 24 12.07 -6.02 4.34
CA GLN A 24 12.98 -5.58 3.28
C GLN A 24 12.22 -4.80 2.21
N LEU A 25 11.04 -5.26 1.84
CA LEU A 25 10.20 -4.57 0.88
C LEU A 25 9.72 -3.22 1.43
N GLN A 26 9.34 -3.17 2.70
CA GLN A 26 8.97 -1.91 3.36
C GLN A 26 10.11 -0.88 3.34
N LEU A 27 11.32 -1.32 3.65
CA LEU A 27 12.50 -0.44 3.63
C LEU A 27 12.85 0.02 2.22
N LEU A 28 12.70 -0.86 1.24
CA LEU A 28 12.91 -0.51 -0.16
C LEU A 28 11.93 0.56 -0.64
N ILE A 29 10.67 0.45 -0.29
CA ILE A 29 9.66 1.45 -0.61
C ILE A 29 9.97 2.78 0.08
N GLN A 30 10.40 2.73 1.34
CA GLN A 30 10.79 3.93 2.08
C GLN A 30 11.97 4.64 1.38
N LEU A 31 12.92 3.90 0.84
CA LEU A 31 14.01 4.44 0.04
C LEU A 31 13.51 5.11 -1.24
N LEU A 32 12.55 4.51 -1.92
CA LEU A 32 11.95 5.10 -3.12
C LEU A 32 11.21 6.41 -2.81
N ASP A 33 10.63 6.53 -1.62
CA ASP A 33 9.96 7.77 -1.19
C ASP A 33 10.94 8.96 -1.02
N GLU A 34 12.23 8.70 -0.80
CA GLU A 34 13.23 9.76 -0.68
C GLU A 34 13.51 10.48 -2.00
N ASP A 35 13.32 9.79 -3.13
CA ASP A 35 13.46 10.38 -4.45
C ASP A 35 12.20 10.10 -5.28
N PRO A 36 11.33 11.12 -5.49
CA PRO A 36 10.08 10.94 -6.25
C PRO A 36 10.27 10.52 -7.70
N ARG A 37 11.48 10.57 -8.24
CA ARG A 37 11.80 10.12 -9.59
C ARG A 37 12.23 8.67 -9.66
N SER A 38 12.47 8.06 -8.50
CA SER A 38 12.91 6.67 -8.43
C SER A 38 11.77 5.72 -8.74
N SER A 39 12.08 4.69 -9.48
CA SER A 39 11.20 3.54 -9.70
C SER A 39 12.04 2.28 -9.77
N LEU A 40 11.39 1.15 -9.49
CA LEU A 40 12.07 -0.13 -9.50
C LEU A 40 11.18 -1.18 -10.15
N PRO A 41 11.63 -1.83 -11.24
CA PRO A 41 10.86 -2.92 -11.82
C PRO A 41 10.83 -4.10 -10.85
N LEU A 42 9.62 -4.60 -10.60
CA LEU A 42 9.38 -5.64 -9.62
C LEU A 42 8.29 -6.59 -10.11
N THR A 43 8.45 -7.86 -9.77
CA THR A 43 7.43 -8.87 -9.91
C THR A 43 7.03 -9.32 -8.52
N LEU A 44 5.73 -9.40 -8.24
CA LEU A 44 5.24 -9.86 -6.94
C LEU A 44 4.06 -10.82 -7.08
N THR A 45 3.87 -11.63 -6.05
CA THR A 45 2.74 -12.53 -5.93
C THR A 45 1.84 -12.08 -4.79
N HIS A 46 0.54 -12.16 -5.01
CA HIS A 46 -0.50 -11.85 -4.04
C HIS A 46 -1.66 -12.85 -4.21
N PRO A 47 -2.66 -12.85 -3.31
CA PRO A 47 -3.73 -13.85 -3.39
C PRO A 47 -4.48 -13.92 -4.73
N GLY A 48 -4.54 -12.80 -5.47
CA GLY A 48 -5.18 -12.75 -6.77
C GLY A 48 -4.34 -13.25 -7.95
N GLY A 49 -3.03 -13.49 -7.75
CA GLY A 49 -2.14 -13.93 -8.81
C GLY A 49 -0.78 -13.24 -8.80
N LEU A 50 -0.16 -13.13 -9.98
CA LEU A 50 1.13 -12.48 -10.15
C LEU A 50 0.93 -11.13 -10.83
N LEU A 51 1.66 -10.14 -10.37
CA LEU A 51 1.72 -8.86 -11.06
C LEU A 51 3.16 -8.36 -11.15
N HIS A 52 3.43 -7.60 -12.21
CA HIS A 52 4.71 -6.94 -12.37
C HIS A 52 4.50 -5.52 -12.87
N GLY A 53 5.42 -4.65 -12.52
CA GLY A 53 5.36 -3.25 -12.88
C GLY A 53 6.54 -2.50 -12.27
N ASP A 54 6.46 -1.18 -12.31
CA ASP A 54 7.45 -0.32 -11.67
C ASP A 54 6.92 0.15 -10.32
N VAL A 55 7.60 -0.25 -9.26
CA VAL A 55 7.30 0.26 -7.90
C VAL A 55 7.71 1.72 -7.85
N ILE A 56 6.80 2.53 -7.36
CA ILE A 56 6.98 3.96 -7.15
C ILE A 56 6.66 4.31 -5.69
N GLY A 57 7.17 5.45 -5.24
CA GLY A 57 6.85 5.96 -3.92
C GLY A 57 5.42 6.50 -3.83
N HIS A 58 4.97 6.73 -2.61
CA HIS A 58 3.62 7.21 -2.34
C HIS A 58 3.35 8.59 -2.96
N GLU A 59 4.31 9.52 -2.85
CA GLU A 59 4.18 10.86 -3.44
C GLU A 59 4.09 10.82 -4.97
N GLN A 60 4.88 9.98 -5.60
CA GLN A 60 4.82 9.79 -7.05
C GLN A 60 3.49 9.18 -7.47
N TRP A 61 2.97 8.22 -6.70
CA TRP A 61 1.66 7.64 -6.97
C TRP A 61 0.54 8.68 -6.91
N LYS A 62 0.57 9.57 -5.92
CA LYS A 62 -0.40 10.67 -5.83
C LYS A 62 -0.34 11.57 -7.07
N ALA A 63 0.86 11.89 -7.54
CA ALA A 63 1.05 12.69 -8.74
C ALA A 63 0.53 12.00 -10.01
N GLU A 64 0.79 10.70 -10.15
CA GLU A 64 0.28 9.91 -11.28
C GLU A 64 -1.24 9.77 -11.23
N TRP A 65 -1.81 9.56 -10.06
CA TRP A 65 -3.24 9.54 -9.83
C TRP A 65 -3.88 10.85 -10.26
N ALA A 66 -3.36 11.98 -9.79
CA ALA A 66 -3.88 13.31 -10.12
C ALA A 66 -3.81 13.57 -11.63
N ARG A 67 -2.69 13.22 -12.26
CA ARG A 67 -2.50 13.37 -13.70
C ARG A 67 -3.53 12.57 -14.49
N SER A 68 -3.75 11.32 -14.11
CA SER A 68 -4.71 10.44 -14.77
C SER A 68 -6.14 11.01 -14.70
N LEU A 69 -6.53 11.54 -13.55
CA LEU A 69 -7.87 12.09 -13.36
C LEU A 69 -8.08 13.45 -14.03
N ARG A 70 -7.04 14.26 -14.13
CA ARG A 70 -7.14 15.55 -14.83
C ARG A 70 -7.34 15.40 -16.34
N GLN A 71 -7.08 14.23 -16.89
CA GLN A 71 -7.36 13.91 -18.29
C GLN A 71 -8.83 13.52 -18.51
N VAL A 72 -9.58 13.25 -17.43
CA VAL A 72 -11.00 12.95 -17.49
C VAL A 72 -11.79 14.25 -17.47
N GLU A 73 -12.73 14.40 -18.39
CA GLU A 73 -13.60 15.58 -18.45
C GLU A 73 -14.62 15.57 -17.31
N GLY A 74 -14.83 16.73 -16.66
CA GLY A 74 -15.84 16.93 -15.63
C GLY A 74 -15.29 17.56 -14.35
N GLU A 75 -16.15 18.29 -13.64
CA GLU A 75 -15.78 18.95 -12.37
C GLU A 75 -15.44 17.97 -11.26
N GLY A 76 -16.10 16.81 -11.24
CA GLY A 76 -15.82 15.77 -10.26
C GLY A 76 -14.40 15.17 -10.37
N ALA A 77 -13.81 15.20 -11.56
CA ALA A 77 -12.46 14.70 -11.78
C ALA A 77 -11.41 15.52 -11.03
N ASN A 78 -11.58 16.82 -10.92
CA ASN A 78 -10.65 17.69 -10.16
C ASN A 78 -10.67 17.38 -8.66
N LEU A 79 -11.86 17.15 -8.09
CA LEU A 79 -12.00 16.74 -6.69
C LEU A 79 -11.34 15.39 -6.45
N LEU A 80 -11.56 14.43 -7.34
CA LEU A 80 -10.97 13.11 -7.25
C LEU A 80 -9.45 13.13 -7.44
N ALA A 81 -8.93 14.05 -8.25
CA ALA A 81 -7.48 14.20 -8.42
C ALA A 81 -6.78 14.57 -7.11
N GLU A 82 -7.43 15.36 -6.26
CA GLU A 82 -6.88 15.80 -4.97
C GLU A 82 -7.19 14.84 -3.81
N PHE A 83 -8.02 13.83 -4.05
CA PHE A 83 -8.47 12.92 -2.99
C PHE A 83 -7.34 12.27 -2.19
N PRO A 84 -6.28 11.69 -2.80
CA PRO A 84 -5.20 11.08 -2.03
C PRO A 84 -4.47 12.08 -1.13
N GLU A 85 -4.27 13.31 -1.57
CA GLU A 85 -3.65 14.35 -0.75
C GLU A 85 -4.55 14.77 0.40
N THR A 86 -5.85 14.87 0.16
CA THR A 86 -6.83 15.17 1.20
C THR A 86 -6.83 14.08 2.28
N VAL A 87 -6.75 12.82 1.90
CA VAL A 87 -6.64 11.70 2.84
C VAL A 87 -5.36 11.79 3.65
N ASP A 88 -4.24 12.08 3.01
CA ASP A 88 -2.94 12.21 3.70
C ASP A 88 -2.96 13.33 4.72
N GLN A 89 -3.55 14.47 4.39
CA GLN A 89 -3.72 15.59 5.33
C GLN A 89 -4.58 15.19 6.52
N GLY A 90 -5.71 14.53 6.29
CA GLY A 90 -6.57 14.03 7.35
C GLY A 90 -5.86 13.04 8.28
N VAL A 91 -5.07 12.14 7.74
CA VAL A 91 -4.28 11.19 8.51
C VAL A 91 -3.22 11.92 9.35
N ARG A 92 -2.52 12.90 8.78
CA ARG A 92 -1.53 13.70 9.51
C ARG A 92 -2.16 14.45 10.68
N GLU A 93 -3.33 15.03 10.49
CA GLU A 93 -4.07 15.74 11.57
C GLU A 93 -4.48 14.79 12.69
N LEU A 94 -4.97 13.60 12.36
CA LEU A 94 -5.34 12.58 13.32
C LEU A 94 -4.13 12.06 14.14
N ARG A 95 -2.94 12.17 13.59
CA ARG A 95 -1.69 11.65 14.19
C ARG A 95 -0.77 12.75 14.71
N ALA A 96 -1.24 13.99 14.77
CA ALA A 96 -0.43 15.12 15.22
C ALA A 96 0.15 14.95 16.64
N ASP A 97 -0.50 14.14 17.49
CA ASP A 97 -0.06 13.83 18.85
C ASP A 97 0.89 12.62 18.93
N GLU A 98 1.16 11.95 17.84
CA GLU A 98 2.10 10.82 17.81
C GLU A 98 3.53 11.34 17.60
N ASP A 99 4.47 10.79 18.38
CA ASP A 99 5.89 11.15 18.25
C ASP A 99 6.39 10.92 16.83
N ALA A 100 6.99 11.97 16.25
CA ALA A 100 7.56 11.92 14.90
C ALA A 100 8.71 10.90 14.76
N GLU A 101 9.22 10.37 15.87
CA GLU A 101 10.29 9.36 15.89
C GLU A 101 9.82 7.96 15.53
N THR A 102 8.53 7.68 15.63
CA THR A 102 7.98 6.43 15.07
C THR A 102 7.72 6.65 13.59
N ALA A 103 8.79 6.76 12.81
CA ALA A 103 8.69 6.67 11.36
C ALA A 103 7.98 5.35 11.03
N ARG A 104 6.69 5.45 10.70
CA ARG A 104 5.91 4.26 10.38
C ARG A 104 6.37 3.72 9.05
N LEU A 105 6.74 2.47 9.04
CA LEU A 105 7.04 1.77 7.81
C LEU A 105 5.81 1.77 6.89
N PRO A 106 6.00 1.88 5.59
CA PRO A 106 4.89 1.86 4.65
C PRO A 106 4.10 0.54 4.76
N ARG A 107 2.80 0.61 4.66
CA ARG A 107 1.89 -0.55 4.68
C ARG A 107 1.30 -0.83 3.29
N TRP A 108 1.49 0.08 2.35
CA TRP A 108 0.96 0.02 1.00
C TRP A 108 2.08 0.06 -0.02
N ILE A 109 1.89 -0.64 -1.10
CA ILE A 109 2.79 -0.65 -2.25
C ILE A 109 2.06 -0.09 -3.46
N HIS A 110 2.75 0.74 -4.22
CA HIS A 110 2.21 1.38 -5.41
C HIS A 110 3.06 1.04 -6.61
N LEU A 111 2.41 0.67 -7.70
CA LEU A 111 3.08 0.36 -8.94
C LEU A 111 2.42 1.11 -10.10
N ARG A 112 3.21 1.43 -11.11
CA ARG A 112 2.73 1.94 -12.40
C ARG A 112 3.11 0.97 -13.51
N ASP A 113 2.44 1.11 -14.66
CA ASP A 113 2.66 0.26 -15.84
C ASP A 113 2.58 -1.23 -15.47
N VAL A 114 1.48 -1.59 -14.86
CA VAL A 114 1.28 -2.90 -14.24
C VAL A 114 0.66 -3.87 -15.23
N THR A 115 1.18 -5.09 -15.22
CA THR A 115 0.55 -6.23 -15.86
C THR A 115 0.13 -7.22 -14.78
N LEU A 116 -1.16 -7.53 -14.73
CA LEU A 116 -1.74 -8.48 -13.79
C LEU A 116 -2.01 -9.81 -14.53
N VAL A 117 -1.49 -10.89 -13.98
CA VAL A 117 -1.67 -12.24 -14.51
C VAL A 117 -2.46 -13.07 -13.51
N VAL A 118 -3.66 -13.48 -13.90
CA VAL A 118 -4.57 -14.27 -13.06
C VAL A 118 -4.86 -15.59 -13.78
N GLY A 119 -4.24 -16.67 -13.30
CA GLY A 119 -4.44 -18.01 -13.85
C GLY A 119 -4.17 -18.09 -15.36
N ALA A 120 -5.05 -18.73 -16.11
CA ALA A 120 -4.96 -18.87 -17.56
C ALA A 120 -5.61 -17.73 -18.34
N MET A 121 -6.06 -16.68 -17.65
CA MET A 121 -6.68 -15.52 -18.28
C MET A 121 -5.66 -14.67 -19.03
N THR A 122 -6.14 -13.91 -20.00
CA THR A 122 -5.32 -12.90 -20.69
C THR A 122 -4.81 -11.88 -19.69
N PRO A 123 -3.52 -11.55 -19.69
CA PRO A 123 -2.97 -10.53 -18.82
C PRO A 123 -3.69 -9.19 -18.95
N VAL A 124 -3.89 -8.51 -17.83
CA VAL A 124 -4.55 -7.21 -17.78
C VAL A 124 -3.51 -6.12 -17.52
N SER A 125 -3.52 -5.08 -18.36
CA SER A 125 -2.65 -3.92 -18.17
C SER A 125 -3.38 -2.83 -17.39
N LEU A 126 -2.73 -2.34 -16.34
CA LEU A 126 -3.25 -1.27 -15.49
C LEU A 126 -2.22 -0.14 -15.41
N PRO A 127 -2.63 1.13 -15.56
CA PRO A 127 -1.67 2.23 -15.47
C PRO A 127 -1.14 2.43 -14.04
N LEU A 128 -2.00 2.24 -13.05
CA LEU A 128 -1.67 2.35 -11.62
C LEU A 128 -2.31 1.21 -10.84
N TRP A 129 -1.61 0.75 -9.81
CA TRP A 129 -2.10 -0.26 -8.90
C TRP A 129 -1.63 0.05 -7.48
N ARG A 130 -2.53 -0.17 -6.52
CA ARG A 130 -2.24 -0.01 -5.09
C ARG A 130 -2.67 -1.27 -4.36
N GLY A 131 -1.80 -1.78 -3.49
CA GLY A 131 -2.09 -2.97 -2.71
C GLY A 131 -1.50 -2.92 -1.31
N ARG A 132 -1.96 -3.81 -0.45
CA ARG A 132 -1.40 -3.97 0.89
C ARG A 132 -0.11 -4.78 0.82
N LEU A 133 0.93 -4.30 1.49
CA LEU A 133 2.17 -5.06 1.63
C LEU A 133 1.96 -6.39 2.35
N ALA A 134 1.02 -6.45 3.28
CA ALA A 134 0.68 -7.69 3.98
C ALA A 134 0.15 -8.79 3.06
N ASP A 135 -0.37 -8.45 1.89
CA ASP A 135 -0.88 -9.41 0.91
C ASP A 135 0.19 -9.90 -0.08
N VAL A 136 1.39 -9.33 -0.03
CA VAL A 136 2.50 -9.77 -0.89
C VAL A 136 3.14 -11.00 -0.28
N SER A 137 2.99 -12.13 -0.97
CA SER A 137 3.53 -13.42 -0.51
C SER A 137 4.96 -13.67 -0.97
N GLY A 138 5.39 -13.00 -2.03
CA GLY A 138 6.76 -13.07 -2.54
C GLY A 138 7.01 -11.98 -3.56
N TRP A 139 8.28 -11.66 -3.79
CA TRP A 139 8.66 -10.65 -4.77
C TRP A 139 10.05 -10.93 -5.33
N ALA A 140 10.28 -10.41 -6.53
CA ALA A 140 11.55 -10.52 -7.22
C ALA A 140 11.85 -9.23 -7.99
N LEU A 141 13.12 -8.90 -8.11
CA LEU A 141 13.55 -7.77 -8.93
C LEU A 141 13.32 -8.07 -10.42
N GLY A 142 12.91 -7.06 -11.16
CA GLY A 142 12.72 -7.15 -12.59
C GLY A 142 11.33 -7.61 -12.99
N ARG A 143 11.10 -7.60 -14.28
CA ARG A 143 9.87 -8.11 -14.89
C ARG A 143 10.13 -9.49 -15.47
N PRO A 144 9.11 -10.35 -15.60
CA PRO A 144 9.25 -11.62 -16.32
C PRO A 144 9.69 -11.37 -17.76
N GLN A 145 10.54 -12.25 -18.26
CA GLN A 145 10.99 -12.23 -19.67
C GLN A 145 10.01 -12.99 -20.54
#